data_e39d45d8c707f8de2b7962d6ec0b9b04
#
_entry.id   e39d45d8c707f8de2b7962d6ec0b9b04
#
_cell.length_a   1.000
_cell.length_b   1.000
_cell.length_c   1.000
_cell.angle_alpha   90.00
_cell.angle_beta   90.00
_cell.angle_gamma   90.00
#
_symmetry.space_group_name_H-M   'P 1'
#
loop_
_entity.id
_entity.type
_entity.pdbx_description
1 polymer ?
#
loop_
_entity_poly.entity_id
_entity_poly.type
_entity_poly.pdbx_seq_one_letter_code
_entity_poly.pdbx_strand_id
1 'polypeptide(L)'
;FFGGKHSLLKQSYVPRELLHGHVNADGYGVVWYRSSTPVRTGGARPIWQNEDLRALLEGVSSSTILAAVRNATPGIPLEGGNPPLVHGRWSFILNGFVENFRVNHMRTLRSHLPDELYGHLAGSSDSETLFLLAVAAVQTGGSRLDALRRVRDLVLETVRAKNHTAQLTMLLADEDGAGVLNTGS
;
A
#
# COMPACT_ATOMS: atom_id res chain seq x y z
N PHE A 1 0.68 16.87 5.90
CA PHE A 1 0.02 16.64 4.61
C PHE A 1 0.03 17.87 3.72
N PHE A 2 -0.33 19.04 4.23
CA PHE A 2 -0.63 20.24 3.45
C PHE A 2 0.49 21.27 3.51
N GLY A 3 1.32 21.27 4.54
CA GLY A 3 2.38 22.24 4.75
C GLY A 3 3.76 21.73 4.37
N GLY A 4 4.69 22.66 4.10
CA GLY A 4 6.09 22.36 3.85
C GLY A 4 6.45 22.13 2.38
N LYS A 5 7.76 22.13 2.13
CA LYS A 5 8.36 22.07 0.77
C LYS A 5 8.09 20.73 0.05
N HIS A 6 7.88 19.66 0.82
CA HIS A 6 7.68 18.29 0.34
C HIS A 6 6.38 17.66 0.86
N SER A 7 5.34 18.47 1.07
CA SER A 7 4.04 17.97 1.51
C SER A 7 3.47 16.96 0.53
N LEU A 8 2.65 16.01 1.03
CA LEU A 8 1.99 15.03 0.20
C LEU A 8 1.12 15.71 -0.88
N LEU A 9 0.43 16.80 -0.50
CA LEU A 9 -0.32 17.62 -1.45
C LEU A 9 0.58 18.11 -2.60
N LYS A 10 1.78 18.66 -2.29
CA LYS A 10 2.69 19.14 -3.33
C LYS A 10 3.23 18.00 -4.20
N GLN A 11 3.54 16.85 -3.62
CA GLN A 11 3.99 15.67 -4.36
C GLN A 11 2.90 15.09 -5.28
N SER A 12 1.63 15.41 -5.04
CA SER A 12 0.55 14.93 -5.90
C SER A 12 0.51 15.62 -7.27
N TYR A 13 0.88 16.91 -7.38
CA TYR A 13 0.85 17.67 -8.62
C TYR A 13 2.21 18.15 -9.11
N VAL A 14 3.25 18.14 -8.26
CA VAL A 14 4.65 18.39 -8.63
C VAL A 14 5.54 17.32 -8.01
N PRO A 15 5.40 16.05 -8.45
CA PRO A 15 6.25 14.97 -7.94
C PRO A 15 7.69 15.17 -8.38
N ARG A 16 8.65 14.77 -7.53
CA ARG A 16 10.08 14.92 -7.84
C ARG A 16 10.65 13.71 -8.58
N GLU A 17 10.16 12.53 -8.27
CA GLU A 17 10.71 11.25 -8.73
C GLU A 17 9.61 10.35 -9.27
N LEU A 18 8.81 10.88 -10.20
CA LEU A 18 7.78 10.10 -10.88
C LEU A 18 8.38 9.45 -12.12
N LEU A 19 8.38 8.13 -12.17
CA LEU A 19 8.93 7.39 -13.31
C LEU A 19 8.04 7.46 -14.56
N HIS A 20 6.71 7.54 -14.36
CA HIS A 20 5.73 7.59 -15.43
C HIS A 20 4.63 8.62 -15.11
N GLY A 21 4.17 9.36 -16.12
CA GLY A 21 3.16 10.40 -15.96
C GLY A 21 3.71 11.72 -15.47
N HIS A 22 2.82 12.65 -15.13
CA HIS A 22 3.19 14.01 -14.71
C HIS A 22 2.70 14.36 -13.31
N VAL A 23 1.66 13.68 -12.82
CA VAL A 23 0.99 13.95 -11.54
C VAL A 23 0.47 12.67 -10.91
N ASN A 24 0.28 12.67 -9.58
CA ASN A 24 -0.39 11.62 -8.84
C ASN A 24 -1.88 11.98 -8.65
N ALA A 25 -2.68 11.84 -9.72
CA ALA A 25 -4.06 12.34 -9.79
C ALA A 25 -5.13 11.26 -9.64
N ASP A 26 -4.75 9.97 -9.55
CA ASP A 26 -5.67 8.84 -9.64
C ASP A 26 -6.19 8.37 -8.28
N GLY A 27 -6.09 9.25 -7.30
CA GLY A 27 -6.63 9.05 -5.98
C GLY A 27 -5.64 9.26 -4.85
N TYR A 28 -6.18 9.17 -3.65
CA TYR A 28 -5.43 9.28 -2.41
C TYR A 28 -6.10 8.45 -1.32
N GLY A 29 -5.36 8.19 -0.25
CA GLY A 29 -5.90 7.66 0.98
C GLY A 29 -5.08 8.11 2.18
N VAL A 30 -5.77 8.18 3.32
CA VAL A 30 -5.21 8.47 4.64
C VAL A 30 -5.79 7.48 5.63
N VAL A 31 -4.95 6.90 6.46
CA VAL A 31 -5.31 6.03 7.58
C VAL A 31 -4.71 6.59 8.85
N TRP A 32 -5.49 6.63 9.91
CA TRP A 32 -5.06 6.90 11.29
C TRP A 32 -5.72 5.91 12.24
N TYR A 33 -5.30 5.88 13.49
CA TYR A 33 -5.80 4.90 14.45
C TYR A 33 -6.56 5.57 15.58
N ARG A 34 -7.68 4.95 15.99
CA ARG A 34 -8.44 5.25 17.20
C ARG A 34 -8.55 3.96 18.02
N SER A 35 -7.85 3.88 19.15
CA SER A 35 -7.88 2.70 20.03
C SER A 35 -7.73 1.39 19.24
N SER A 36 -6.61 1.23 18.54
CA SER A 36 -6.24 0.09 17.69
C SER A 36 -7.09 -0.13 16.44
N THR A 37 -8.11 0.68 16.22
CA THR A 37 -8.97 0.58 15.04
C THR A 37 -8.49 1.56 13.97
N PRO A 38 -8.12 1.08 12.77
CA PRO A 38 -7.80 1.97 11.67
C PRO A 38 -9.06 2.68 11.15
N VAL A 39 -8.97 3.99 11.05
CA VAL A 39 -9.97 4.85 10.42
C VAL A 39 -9.39 5.32 9.10
N ARG A 40 -10.14 5.18 8.02
CA ARG A 40 -9.68 5.49 6.68
C ARG A 40 -10.56 6.53 6.00
N THR A 41 -9.92 7.48 5.33
CA THR A 41 -10.55 8.35 4.33
C THR A 41 -9.76 8.28 3.03
N GLY A 42 -10.42 8.54 1.91
CA GLY A 42 -9.76 8.55 0.61
C GLY A 42 -10.75 8.52 -0.54
N GLY A 43 -10.26 8.65 -1.74
CA GLY A 43 -11.08 8.66 -2.95
C GLY A 43 -10.28 8.48 -4.23
N ALA A 44 -10.98 8.27 -5.33
CA ALA A 44 -10.42 8.14 -6.68
C ALA A 44 -10.12 9.49 -7.35
N ARG A 45 -10.47 10.60 -6.69
CA ARG A 45 -10.17 11.95 -7.19
C ARG A 45 -8.80 12.42 -6.69
N PRO A 46 -8.16 13.36 -7.38
CA PRO A 46 -6.96 13.99 -6.88
C PRO A 46 -7.14 14.58 -5.48
N ILE A 47 -6.12 14.47 -4.63
CA ILE A 47 -6.17 14.96 -3.24
C ILE A 47 -6.47 16.46 -3.16
N TRP A 48 -6.04 17.26 -4.15
CA TRP A 48 -6.30 18.71 -4.20
C TRP A 48 -7.75 19.09 -4.53
N GLN A 49 -8.57 18.14 -4.96
CA GLN A 49 -9.99 18.34 -5.23
C GLN A 49 -10.89 18.08 -4.01
N ASN A 50 -10.31 17.63 -2.90
CA ASN A 50 -11.06 17.41 -1.68
C ASN A 50 -10.86 18.60 -0.73
N GLU A 51 -11.78 19.57 -0.80
CA GLU A 51 -11.73 20.80 0.00
C GLU A 51 -11.91 20.54 1.50
N ASP A 52 -12.68 19.52 1.87
CA ASP A 52 -12.98 19.17 3.26
C ASP A 52 -11.86 18.36 3.94
N LEU A 53 -10.94 17.80 3.16
CA LEU A 53 -9.90 16.90 3.69
C LEU A 53 -9.01 17.61 4.73
N ARG A 54 -8.71 18.87 4.52
CA ARG A 54 -7.89 19.65 5.46
C ARG A 54 -8.59 19.79 6.81
N ALA A 55 -9.85 20.23 6.80
CA ALA A 55 -10.63 20.39 8.03
C ALA A 55 -10.80 19.05 8.77
N LEU A 56 -11.05 17.96 8.03
CA LEU A 56 -11.12 16.63 8.60
C LEU A 56 -9.81 16.23 9.30
N LEU A 57 -8.67 16.44 8.66
CA LEU A 57 -7.37 16.00 9.18
C LEU A 57 -6.81 16.91 10.28
N GLU A 58 -7.22 18.17 10.37
CA GLU A 58 -6.87 19.07 11.48
C GLU A 58 -7.41 18.57 12.83
N GLY A 59 -8.52 17.81 12.82
CA GLY A 59 -9.09 17.17 14.01
C GLY A 59 -8.48 15.79 14.34
N VAL A 60 -7.54 15.28 13.55
CA VAL A 60 -6.97 13.96 13.77
C VAL A 60 -5.80 14.02 14.76
N SER A 61 -5.90 13.22 15.83
CA SER A 61 -4.79 12.94 16.76
C SER A 61 -4.53 11.44 16.76
N SER A 62 -3.36 11.02 16.34
CA SER A 62 -2.95 9.61 16.29
C SER A 62 -1.43 9.50 16.32
N SER A 63 -0.90 8.48 17.00
CA SER A 63 0.54 8.17 17.03
C SER A 63 1.06 7.71 15.68
N THR A 64 0.21 7.07 14.89
CA THR A 64 0.54 6.54 13.58
C THR A 64 -0.47 7.03 12.53
N ILE A 65 0.03 7.65 11.48
CA ILE A 65 -0.77 8.11 10.35
C ILE A 65 -0.07 7.68 9.06
N LEU A 66 -0.79 6.98 8.19
CA LEU A 66 -0.33 6.61 6.85
C LEU A 66 -1.09 7.40 5.80
N ALA A 67 -0.38 7.83 4.76
CA ALA A 67 -1.03 8.47 3.63
C ALA A 67 -0.30 8.18 2.32
N ALA A 68 -1.08 8.08 1.27
CA ALA A 68 -0.57 7.90 -0.08
C ALA A 68 -1.37 8.71 -1.10
N VAL A 69 -0.69 9.15 -2.14
CA VAL A 69 -1.29 9.60 -3.40
C VAL A 69 -0.96 8.58 -4.48
N ARG A 70 -1.83 8.46 -5.46
CA ARG A 70 -1.72 7.44 -6.49
C ARG A 70 -1.54 8.05 -7.87
N ASN A 71 -0.62 7.42 -8.62
CA ASN A 71 -0.57 7.47 -10.07
C ASN A 71 -0.89 6.06 -10.59
N ALA A 72 -2.03 5.87 -11.22
CA ALA A 72 -2.47 4.56 -11.68
C ALA A 72 -1.66 4.13 -12.90
N THR A 73 -1.27 2.88 -12.94
CA THR A 73 -0.78 2.29 -14.17
C THR A 73 -1.95 2.20 -15.16
N PRO A 74 -1.82 2.73 -16.39
CA PRO A 74 -2.87 2.67 -17.39
C PRO A 74 -3.40 1.25 -17.60
N GLY A 75 -4.72 1.08 -17.63
CA GLY A 75 -5.37 -0.21 -17.87
C GLY A 75 -5.49 -1.12 -16.65
N ILE A 76 -5.02 -0.71 -15.47
CA ILE A 76 -5.25 -1.47 -14.23
C ILE A 76 -6.42 -0.83 -13.47
N PRO A 77 -7.56 -1.53 -13.34
CA PRO A 77 -8.71 -1.04 -12.58
C PRO A 77 -8.36 -0.76 -11.11
N LEU A 78 -9.12 0.13 -10.49
CA LEU A 78 -9.01 0.50 -9.08
C LEU A 78 -9.62 -0.57 -8.15
N GLU A 79 -9.41 -1.84 -8.47
CA GLU A 79 -9.87 -2.96 -7.67
C GLU A 79 -9.11 -2.99 -6.33
N GLY A 80 -9.84 -3.15 -5.23
CA GLY A 80 -9.24 -3.19 -3.88
C GLY A 80 -9.02 -1.83 -3.22
N GLY A 81 -9.28 -0.70 -3.92
CA GLY A 81 -9.21 0.66 -3.37
C GLY A 81 -7.83 1.30 -3.44
N ASN A 82 -7.78 2.59 -3.09
CA ASN A 82 -6.53 3.35 -3.01
C ASN A 82 -5.75 2.99 -1.74
N PRO A 83 -4.38 2.98 -1.79
CA PRO A 83 -3.58 2.85 -0.58
C PRO A 83 -3.79 4.06 0.35
N PRO A 84 -3.63 3.88 1.68
CA PRO A 84 -3.30 2.65 2.37
C PRO A 84 -4.45 1.64 2.36
N LEU A 85 -4.14 0.34 2.14
CA LEU A 85 -5.08 -0.76 2.31
C LEU A 85 -5.25 -1.06 3.81
N VAL A 86 -6.41 -1.60 4.20
CA VAL A 86 -6.74 -1.89 5.60
C VAL A 86 -7.33 -3.30 5.73
N HIS A 87 -6.84 -4.07 6.71
CA HIS A 87 -7.42 -5.34 7.13
C HIS A 87 -7.19 -5.55 8.63
N GLY A 88 -8.28 -5.77 9.39
CA GLY A 88 -8.19 -5.85 10.85
C GLY A 88 -7.55 -4.58 11.43
N ARG A 89 -6.52 -4.74 12.24
CA ARG A 89 -5.75 -3.62 12.80
C ARG A 89 -4.63 -3.11 11.89
N TRP A 90 -4.38 -3.77 10.76
CA TRP A 90 -3.25 -3.51 9.89
C TRP A 90 -3.58 -2.54 8.77
N SER A 91 -2.63 -1.70 8.44
CA SER A 91 -2.65 -0.89 7.21
C SER A 91 -1.37 -1.05 6.42
N PHE A 92 -1.46 -0.93 5.09
CA PHE A 92 -0.38 -1.25 4.18
C PHE A 92 -0.30 -0.29 2.99
N ILE A 93 0.92 -0.01 2.59
CA ILE A 93 1.24 0.71 1.35
C ILE A 93 2.28 -0.10 0.57
N LEU A 94 2.06 -0.28 -0.72
CA LEU A 94 3.06 -0.66 -1.71
C LEU A 94 3.32 0.53 -2.63
N ASN A 95 4.57 0.95 -2.73
CA ASN A 95 5.07 1.77 -3.84
C ASN A 95 6.04 0.89 -4.63
N GLY A 96 5.65 0.50 -5.82
CA GLY A 96 6.35 -0.44 -6.67
C GLY A 96 5.40 -1.34 -7.45
N PHE A 97 5.91 -2.46 -7.92
CA PHE A 97 5.16 -3.40 -8.73
C PHE A 97 5.79 -4.80 -8.69
N VAL A 98 4.99 -5.80 -9.05
CA VAL A 98 5.44 -7.13 -9.44
C VAL A 98 5.19 -7.29 -10.94
N GLU A 99 6.27 -7.44 -11.74
CA GLU A 99 6.17 -7.56 -13.19
C GLU A 99 5.27 -8.73 -13.60
N ASN A 100 4.36 -8.48 -14.56
CA ASN A 100 3.40 -9.48 -15.06
C ASN A 100 2.61 -10.20 -13.95
N PHE A 101 2.33 -9.52 -12.82
CA PHE A 101 1.69 -10.11 -11.64
C PHE A 101 0.46 -10.93 -11.98
N ARG A 102 -0.53 -10.32 -12.66
CA ARG A 102 -1.84 -10.95 -12.93
C ARG A 102 -1.73 -12.23 -13.76
N VAL A 103 -0.83 -12.23 -14.74
CA VAL A 103 -0.71 -13.34 -15.71
C VAL A 103 0.17 -14.46 -15.17
N ASN A 104 1.27 -14.10 -14.48
CA ASN A 104 2.33 -15.07 -14.20
C ASN A 104 2.51 -15.41 -12.72
N HIS A 105 2.14 -14.53 -11.79
CA HIS A 105 2.53 -14.65 -10.39
C HIS A 105 1.36 -14.67 -9.40
N MET A 106 0.22 -14.08 -9.77
CA MET A 106 -0.94 -13.93 -8.89
C MET A 106 -1.39 -15.28 -8.27
N ARG A 107 -1.55 -16.31 -9.09
CA ARG A 107 -1.98 -17.63 -8.61
C ARG A 107 -0.97 -18.23 -7.63
N THR A 108 0.32 -18.17 -7.95
CA THR A 108 1.38 -18.72 -7.11
C THR A 108 1.47 -17.98 -5.78
N LEU A 109 1.50 -16.64 -5.80
CA LEU A 109 1.57 -15.85 -4.57
C LEU A 109 0.33 -16.03 -3.70
N ARG A 110 -0.86 -16.05 -4.30
CA ARG A 110 -2.12 -16.28 -3.58
C ARG A 110 -2.27 -17.66 -2.98
N SER A 111 -1.61 -18.69 -3.54
CA SER A 111 -1.62 -20.04 -2.95
C SER A 111 -0.92 -20.16 -1.60
N HIS A 112 -0.17 -19.13 -1.19
CA HIS A 112 0.43 -19.02 0.14
C HIS A 112 -0.47 -18.33 1.18
N LEU A 113 -1.65 -17.84 0.77
CA LEU A 113 -2.61 -17.26 1.70
C LEU A 113 -3.39 -18.36 2.41
N PRO A 114 -3.59 -18.27 3.73
CA PRO A 114 -4.59 -19.07 4.43
C PRO A 114 -5.99 -18.79 3.87
N ASP A 115 -6.87 -19.77 3.88
CA ASP A 115 -8.24 -19.67 3.34
C ASP A 115 -9.02 -18.48 3.90
N GLU A 116 -8.84 -18.20 5.21
CA GLU A 116 -9.45 -17.06 5.88
C GLU A 116 -9.06 -15.74 5.21
N LEU A 117 -7.76 -15.52 4.95
CA LEU A 117 -7.28 -14.30 4.32
C LEU A 117 -7.53 -14.29 2.82
N TYR A 118 -7.51 -15.47 2.17
CA TYR A 118 -7.85 -15.58 0.76
C TYR A 118 -9.27 -15.08 0.46
N GLY A 119 -10.23 -15.37 1.35
CA GLY A 119 -11.61 -14.90 1.26
C GLY A 119 -11.79 -13.38 1.32
N HIS A 120 -10.77 -12.62 1.76
CA HIS A 120 -10.79 -11.15 1.81
C HIS A 120 -10.23 -10.48 0.55
N LEU A 121 -9.78 -11.23 -0.44
CA LEU A 121 -9.36 -10.67 -1.72
C LEU A 121 -10.56 -10.07 -2.46
N ALA A 122 -10.52 -8.78 -2.74
CA ALA A 122 -11.58 -8.05 -3.45
C ALA A 122 -11.23 -7.78 -4.92
N GLY A 123 -9.94 -7.78 -5.26
CA GLY A 123 -9.46 -7.45 -6.58
C GLY A 123 -8.32 -8.33 -7.08
N SER A 124 -7.60 -7.85 -8.06
CA SER A 124 -6.51 -8.57 -8.72
C SER A 124 -5.17 -7.83 -8.67
N SER A 125 -5.01 -6.90 -7.71
CA SER A 125 -3.76 -6.16 -7.56
C SER A 125 -2.68 -6.97 -6.82
N ASP A 126 -1.42 -6.66 -7.13
CA ASP A 126 -0.27 -7.12 -6.37
C ASP A 126 -0.30 -6.59 -4.94
N SER A 127 -0.60 -5.30 -4.76
CA SER A 127 -0.65 -4.64 -3.46
C SER A 127 -1.57 -5.34 -2.48
N GLU A 128 -2.77 -5.75 -2.91
CA GLU A 128 -3.72 -6.48 -2.08
C GLU A 128 -3.18 -7.85 -1.69
N THR A 129 -2.62 -8.58 -2.64
CA THR A 129 -2.05 -9.91 -2.39
C THR A 129 -0.85 -9.82 -1.43
N LEU A 130 0.07 -8.87 -1.65
CA LEU A 130 1.23 -8.68 -0.78
C LEU A 130 0.83 -8.22 0.62
N PHE A 131 -0.21 -7.39 0.72
CA PHE A 131 -0.76 -6.98 2.01
C PHE A 131 -1.26 -8.16 2.82
N LEU A 132 -2.13 -9.00 2.24
CA LEU A 132 -2.68 -10.15 2.95
C LEU A 132 -1.60 -11.20 3.28
N LEU A 133 -0.58 -11.37 2.45
CA LEU A 133 0.61 -12.16 2.77
C LEU A 133 1.38 -11.57 3.97
N ALA A 134 1.51 -10.25 4.05
CA ALA A 134 2.15 -9.60 5.19
C ALA A 134 1.32 -9.75 6.48
N VAL A 135 -0.01 -9.70 6.39
CA VAL A 135 -0.91 -9.99 7.51
C VAL A 135 -0.75 -11.44 7.97
N ALA A 136 -0.77 -12.40 7.04
CA ALA A 136 -0.52 -13.80 7.37
C ALA A 136 0.83 -13.99 8.07
N ALA A 137 1.88 -13.37 7.54
CA ALA A 137 3.22 -13.50 8.09
C ALA A 137 3.35 -12.90 9.51
N VAL A 138 2.71 -11.76 9.80
CA VAL A 138 2.78 -11.16 11.14
C VAL A 138 1.94 -11.94 12.15
N GLN A 139 0.86 -12.58 11.74
CA GLN A 139 0.04 -13.46 12.60
C GLN A 139 0.79 -14.71 13.06
N THR A 140 1.77 -15.20 12.29
CA THR A 140 2.63 -16.32 12.71
C THR A 140 3.71 -15.94 13.71
N GLY A 141 3.79 -14.66 14.09
CA GLY A 141 4.78 -14.11 15.02
C GLY A 141 5.94 -13.41 14.31
N GLY A 142 6.58 -12.52 15.04
CA GLY A 142 7.66 -11.67 14.54
C GLY A 142 7.25 -10.20 14.44
N SER A 143 8.22 -9.36 14.06
CA SER A 143 7.99 -7.93 13.87
C SER A 143 7.31 -7.64 12.52
N ARG A 144 6.79 -6.42 12.38
CA ARG A 144 6.28 -5.90 11.09
C ARG A 144 7.34 -6.01 9.99
N LEU A 145 8.60 -5.75 10.34
CA LEU A 145 9.71 -5.83 9.39
C LEU A 145 10.03 -7.28 9.00
N ASP A 146 9.92 -8.24 9.91
CA ASP A 146 10.11 -9.66 9.60
C ASP A 146 9.00 -10.18 8.67
N ALA A 147 7.76 -9.74 8.88
CA ALA A 147 6.66 -10.04 7.97
C ALA A 147 6.94 -9.50 6.55
N LEU A 148 7.38 -8.25 6.45
CA LEU A 148 7.74 -7.66 5.15
C LEU A 148 8.93 -8.37 4.48
N ARG A 149 9.92 -8.81 5.24
CA ARG A 149 11.06 -9.61 4.72
C ARG A 149 10.59 -10.93 4.13
N ARG A 150 9.71 -11.65 4.83
CA ARG A 150 9.13 -12.92 4.33
C ARG A 150 8.38 -12.72 3.02
N VAL A 151 7.56 -11.67 2.94
CA VAL A 151 6.83 -11.33 1.70
C VAL A 151 7.80 -10.98 0.58
N ARG A 152 8.80 -10.15 0.84
CA ARG A 152 9.85 -9.82 -0.14
C ARG A 152 10.52 -11.07 -0.69
N ASP A 153 10.97 -11.96 0.19
CA ASP A 153 11.73 -13.15 -0.20
C ASP A 153 10.87 -14.08 -1.06
N LEU A 154 9.62 -14.31 -0.67
CA LEU A 154 8.64 -15.06 -1.46
C LEU A 154 8.40 -14.45 -2.84
N VAL A 155 8.21 -13.14 -2.92
CA VAL A 155 8.01 -12.45 -4.20
C VAL A 155 9.24 -12.56 -5.08
N LEU A 156 10.43 -12.28 -4.55
CA LEU A 156 11.68 -12.32 -5.32
C LEU A 156 12.00 -13.73 -5.82
N GLU A 157 11.75 -14.76 -5.03
CA GLU A 157 11.88 -16.16 -5.46
C GLU A 157 10.91 -16.45 -6.62
N THR A 158 9.63 -16.07 -6.44
CA THR A 158 8.57 -16.32 -7.43
C THR A 158 8.84 -15.63 -8.77
N VAL A 159 9.30 -14.37 -8.77
CA VAL A 159 9.57 -13.64 -10.02
C VAL A 159 10.84 -14.13 -10.71
N ARG A 160 11.90 -14.43 -9.96
CA ARG A 160 13.16 -14.97 -10.50
C ARG A 160 12.98 -16.29 -11.22
N ALA A 161 12.11 -17.16 -10.74
CA ALA A 161 11.79 -18.44 -11.39
C ALA A 161 11.25 -18.29 -12.84
N LYS A 162 10.81 -17.06 -13.21
CA LYS A 162 10.32 -16.74 -14.56
C LYS A 162 11.11 -15.63 -15.27
N ASN A 163 12.29 -15.26 -14.74
CA ASN A 163 13.11 -14.15 -15.23
C ASN A 163 12.36 -12.80 -15.26
N HIS A 164 11.48 -12.59 -14.29
CA HIS A 164 10.78 -11.34 -14.08
C HIS A 164 11.39 -10.58 -12.90
N THR A 165 10.99 -9.32 -12.74
CA THR A 165 11.46 -8.40 -11.70
C THR A 165 10.32 -7.96 -10.78
N ALA A 166 10.70 -7.45 -9.60
CA ALA A 166 9.79 -6.75 -8.72
C ALA A 166 10.53 -5.60 -8.05
N GLN A 167 9.88 -4.44 -7.96
CA GLN A 167 10.33 -3.31 -7.17
C GLN A 167 9.38 -3.12 -6.01
N LEU A 168 9.88 -3.22 -4.78
CA LEU A 168 9.04 -3.24 -3.60
C LEU A 168 9.51 -2.22 -2.57
N THR A 169 8.76 -1.16 -2.39
CA THR A 169 8.79 -0.34 -1.19
C THR A 169 7.50 -0.59 -0.44
N MET A 170 7.58 -1.40 0.62
CA MET A 170 6.43 -1.85 1.40
C MET A 170 6.43 -1.21 2.78
N LEU A 171 5.25 -0.86 3.26
CA LEU A 171 5.02 -0.32 4.59
C LEU A 171 3.85 -1.04 5.22
N LEU A 172 4.07 -1.67 6.39
CA LEU A 172 3.05 -2.33 7.20
C LEU A 172 2.98 -1.62 8.56
N ALA A 173 1.80 -1.19 8.95
CA ALA A 173 1.61 -0.44 10.19
C ALA A 173 0.37 -0.88 10.97
N ASP A 174 0.39 -0.57 12.25
CA ASP A 174 -0.74 -0.53 13.18
C ASP A 174 -0.62 0.71 14.07
N GLU A 175 -1.38 0.82 15.16
CA GLU A 175 -1.33 1.97 16.05
C GLU A 175 0.02 2.16 16.73
N ASP A 176 0.78 1.07 16.95
CA ASP A 176 2.05 1.08 17.68
C ASP A 176 3.25 1.49 16.81
N GLY A 177 3.02 1.64 15.50
CA GLY A 177 4.04 2.10 14.56
C GLY A 177 4.06 1.36 13.23
N ALA A 178 5.15 1.53 12.47
CA ALA A 178 5.31 0.99 11.13
C ALA A 178 6.63 0.26 10.94
N GLY A 179 6.59 -0.82 10.14
CA GLY A 179 7.76 -1.41 9.50
C GLY A 179 7.84 -0.94 8.06
N VAL A 180 9.03 -0.61 7.60
CA VAL A 180 9.28 -0.19 6.20
C VAL A 180 10.40 -1.05 5.63
N LEU A 181 10.20 -1.51 4.40
CA LEU A 181 11.19 -2.29 3.66
C LEU A 181 11.25 -1.79 2.20
N ASN A 182 12.47 -1.56 1.72
CA ASN A 182 12.76 -1.23 0.33
C ASN A 182 13.73 -2.28 -0.24
N THR A 183 13.48 -2.76 -1.46
CA THR A 183 14.36 -3.73 -2.13
C THR A 183 15.56 -3.08 -2.82
N GLY A 184 15.67 -1.75 -2.81
CA GLY A 184 16.58 -1.03 -3.67
C GLY A 184 16.09 -0.97 -5.12
N SER A 185 16.62 -0.05 -5.87
CA SER A 185 16.45 0.05 -7.33
C SER A 185 17.61 -0.66 -8.02
#